data_77347783ad4f324655c1a884b09bd2f1
#
_entry.id   77347783ad4f324655c1a884b09bd2f1
#
_cell.length_a   1.000
_cell.length_b   1.000
_cell.length_c   1.000
_cell.angle_alpha   90.00
_cell.angle_beta   90.00
_cell.angle_gamma   90.00
#
_symmetry.space_group_name_H-M   'P 1'
#
loop_
_entity.id
_entity.type
_entity.pdbx_description
1 polymer ?
#
loop_
_entity_poly.entity_id
_entity_poly.type
_entity_poly.pdbx_seq_one_letter_code
_entity_poly.pdbx_strand_id
1 'polypeptide(L)'
;MMEHGADGIAFGCLDSNGDIDASKTKEVIDVIKSYGKEKEAVVHRAFDCVNDPFRSAETLIKLGADRILTSGLEEKAIQGIETLKKLQKNYGNEIQILAGSGVNVQNAEKIMKYTGITQIHSSCKTWLKDETTTKNHVSYAYTDDKYGYDAVDSKIVAELAKIVHGI
;
A
#
# COMPACT_ATOMS: atom_id res chain seq x y z
N MET A 1 15.70 8.64 8.73
CA MET A 1 14.82 7.46 8.95
C MET A 1 15.65 6.18 8.98
N MET A 2 16.44 5.87 7.95
CA MET A 2 17.28 4.66 7.91
C MET A 2 18.27 4.59 9.06
N GLU A 3 18.96 5.69 9.38
CA GLU A 3 19.89 5.81 10.53
C GLU A 3 19.22 5.54 11.88
N HIS A 4 17.90 5.65 11.96
CA HIS A 4 17.12 5.38 13.17
C HIS A 4 16.45 3.99 13.16
N GLY A 5 16.93 3.08 12.31
CA GLY A 5 16.53 1.67 12.34
C GLY A 5 15.30 1.33 11.51
N ALA A 6 14.90 2.15 10.53
CA ALA A 6 13.85 1.75 9.60
C ALA A 6 14.29 0.52 8.79
N ASP A 7 13.38 -0.45 8.58
CA ASP A 7 13.63 -1.64 7.77
C ASP A 7 13.42 -1.40 6.27
N GLY A 8 12.71 -0.34 5.92
CA GLY A 8 12.46 0.07 4.55
C GLY A 8 11.79 1.42 4.45
N ILE A 9 11.62 1.90 3.23
CA ILE A 9 10.94 3.15 2.90
C ILE A 9 9.86 2.90 1.85
N ALA A 10 8.66 3.42 2.11
CA ALA A 10 7.60 3.51 1.12
C ALA A 10 7.66 4.86 0.41
N PHE A 11 7.77 4.84 -0.91
CA PHE A 11 7.91 6.03 -1.74
C PHE A 11 7.26 5.83 -3.11
N GLY A 12 7.24 6.86 -3.97
CA GLY A 12 6.80 6.74 -5.37
C GLY A 12 7.11 8.00 -6.14
N CYS A 13 7.76 7.82 -7.29
CA CYS A 13 8.12 8.90 -8.21
C CYS A 13 7.54 8.59 -9.59
N LEU A 14 6.62 9.44 -10.03
CA LEU A 14 6.10 9.45 -11.40
C LEU A 14 6.63 10.66 -12.15
N ASP A 15 6.79 10.53 -13.45
CA ASP A 15 7.05 11.64 -14.34
C ASP A 15 5.74 12.36 -14.76
N SER A 16 5.86 13.41 -15.55
CA SER A 16 4.71 14.18 -16.03
C SER A 16 3.80 13.42 -17.00
N ASN A 17 4.26 12.28 -17.52
CA ASN A 17 3.49 11.44 -18.43
C ASN A 17 2.72 10.33 -17.70
N GLY A 18 2.89 10.20 -16.37
CA GLY A 18 2.30 9.15 -15.58
C GLY A 18 3.05 7.81 -15.66
N ASP A 19 4.31 7.82 -16.08
CA ASP A 19 5.19 6.66 -16.03
C ASP A 19 6.09 6.71 -14.78
N ILE A 20 6.69 5.57 -14.42
CA ILE A 20 7.70 5.55 -13.33
C ILE A 20 8.88 6.43 -13.74
N ASP A 21 9.19 7.47 -12.94
CA ASP A 21 10.42 8.24 -13.09
C ASP A 21 11.62 7.36 -12.68
N ALA A 22 12.20 6.69 -13.68
CA ALA A 22 13.23 5.69 -13.45
C ALA A 22 14.49 6.27 -12.78
N SER A 23 14.85 7.52 -13.11
CA SER A 23 16.03 8.18 -12.52
C SER A 23 15.83 8.44 -11.04
N LYS A 24 14.76 9.14 -10.67
CA LYS A 24 14.46 9.43 -9.26
C LYS A 24 14.17 8.18 -8.45
N THR A 25 13.45 7.21 -9.03
CA THR A 25 13.17 5.93 -8.37
C THR A 25 14.48 5.21 -8.06
N LYS A 26 15.43 5.17 -9.01
CA LYS A 26 16.74 4.54 -8.82
C LYS A 26 17.55 5.23 -7.72
N GLU A 27 17.59 6.56 -7.71
CA GLU A 27 18.27 7.33 -6.66
C GLU A 27 17.73 6.99 -5.26
N VAL A 28 16.41 6.92 -5.09
CA VAL A 28 15.80 6.56 -3.80
C VAL A 28 16.16 5.13 -3.40
N ILE A 29 16.06 4.17 -4.35
CA ILE A 29 16.42 2.77 -4.08
C ILE A 29 17.90 2.66 -3.68
N ASP A 30 18.80 3.33 -4.38
CA ASP A 30 20.24 3.30 -4.07
C ASP A 30 20.53 3.85 -2.67
N VAL A 31 19.87 4.93 -2.28
CA VAL A 31 19.98 5.47 -0.92
C VAL A 31 19.48 4.44 0.11
N ILE A 32 18.33 3.82 -0.11
CA ILE A 32 17.78 2.80 0.80
C ILE A 32 18.78 1.64 0.94
N LYS A 33 19.24 1.09 -0.19
CA LYS A 33 20.15 -0.06 -0.23
C LYS A 33 21.57 0.24 0.28
N SER A 34 21.97 1.51 0.35
CA SER A 34 23.23 1.92 0.96
C SER A 34 23.29 1.69 2.47
N TYR A 35 22.14 1.59 3.14
CA TYR A 35 22.02 1.26 4.57
C TYR A 35 21.96 -0.25 4.86
N GLY A 36 21.93 -1.09 3.84
CA GLY A 36 21.91 -2.54 3.92
C GLY A 36 21.12 -3.14 2.77
N LYS A 37 21.60 -4.25 2.21
CA LYS A 37 20.92 -4.92 1.09
C LYS A 37 19.55 -5.48 1.47
N GLU A 38 19.36 -5.79 2.76
CA GLU A 38 18.11 -6.28 3.36
C GLU A 38 17.04 -5.18 3.52
N LYS A 39 17.44 -3.90 3.39
CA LYS A 39 16.49 -2.78 3.52
C LYS A 39 15.54 -2.74 2.34
N GLU A 40 14.24 -2.59 2.62
CA GLU A 40 13.18 -2.70 1.61
C GLU A 40 12.85 -1.36 0.95
N ALA A 41 12.85 -1.35 -0.37
CA ALA A 41 12.38 -0.26 -1.22
C ALA A 41 10.95 -0.59 -1.69
N VAL A 42 9.95 0.06 -1.10
CA VAL A 42 8.53 -0.21 -1.35
C VAL A 42 7.94 0.92 -2.17
N VAL A 43 7.45 0.63 -3.37
CA VAL A 43 6.71 1.63 -4.15
C VAL A 43 5.26 1.66 -3.68
N HIS A 44 4.83 2.84 -3.19
CA HIS A 44 3.49 3.02 -2.66
C HIS A 44 2.44 3.22 -3.78
N ARG A 45 1.22 3.58 -3.42
CA ARG A 45 0.07 3.73 -4.32
C ARG A 45 0.20 4.82 -5.41
N ALA A 46 1.34 5.51 -5.56
CA ALA A 46 1.63 6.22 -6.80
C ALA A 46 1.58 5.26 -8.00
N PHE A 47 1.91 3.98 -7.80
CA PHE A 47 1.75 2.93 -8.79
C PHE A 47 0.32 2.82 -9.35
N ASP A 48 -0.71 3.13 -8.56
CA ASP A 48 -2.10 3.09 -9.03
C ASP A 48 -2.46 4.20 -10.03
N CYS A 49 -1.54 5.17 -10.23
CA CYS A 49 -1.68 6.28 -11.19
C CYS A 49 -0.87 6.08 -12.49
N VAL A 50 -0.22 4.93 -12.68
CA VAL A 50 0.55 4.69 -13.90
C VAL A 50 -0.34 4.36 -15.10
N ASN A 51 0.14 4.65 -16.32
CA ASN A 51 -0.58 4.33 -17.55
C ASN A 51 -0.63 2.84 -17.85
N ASP A 52 0.48 2.12 -17.60
CA ASP A 52 0.62 0.69 -17.83
C ASP A 52 1.26 0.01 -16.63
N PRO A 53 0.47 -0.75 -15.82
CA PRO A 53 0.96 -1.38 -14.61
C PRO A 53 1.97 -2.51 -14.88
N PHE A 54 1.88 -3.17 -16.03
CA PHE A 54 2.79 -4.28 -16.37
C PHE A 54 4.17 -3.75 -16.75
N ARG A 55 4.23 -2.78 -17.63
CA ARG A 55 5.48 -2.07 -17.97
C ARG A 55 6.11 -1.40 -16.76
N SER A 56 5.28 -0.81 -15.91
CA SER A 56 5.75 -0.16 -14.66
C SER A 56 6.33 -1.17 -13.68
N ALA A 57 5.70 -2.35 -13.52
CA ALA A 57 6.24 -3.42 -12.69
C ALA A 57 7.60 -3.91 -13.21
N GLU A 58 7.74 -4.15 -14.52
CA GLU A 58 9.02 -4.53 -15.13
C GLU A 58 10.12 -3.47 -14.91
N THR A 59 9.74 -2.20 -14.99
CA THR A 59 10.67 -1.10 -14.70
C THR A 59 11.13 -1.14 -13.26
N LEU A 60 10.22 -1.30 -12.29
CA LEU A 60 10.53 -1.36 -10.88
C LEU A 60 11.41 -2.56 -10.51
N ILE A 61 11.15 -3.73 -11.11
CA ILE A 61 12.00 -4.92 -10.96
C ILE A 61 13.42 -4.63 -11.42
N LYS A 62 13.60 -4.06 -12.62
CA LYS A 62 14.92 -3.69 -13.17
C LYS A 62 15.66 -2.67 -12.29
N LEU A 63 14.93 -1.78 -11.62
CA LEU A 63 15.51 -0.78 -10.73
C LEU A 63 15.86 -1.35 -9.34
N GLY A 64 15.35 -2.54 -8.99
CA GLY A 64 15.63 -3.22 -7.73
C GLY A 64 14.67 -2.84 -6.59
N ALA A 65 13.43 -2.47 -6.90
CA ALA A 65 12.36 -2.36 -5.91
C ALA A 65 12.00 -3.74 -5.35
N ASP A 66 11.68 -3.81 -4.07
CA ASP A 66 11.35 -5.08 -3.41
C ASP A 66 9.84 -5.36 -3.41
N ARG A 67 9.02 -4.29 -3.37
CA ARG A 67 7.57 -4.44 -3.21
C ARG A 67 6.79 -3.32 -3.89
N ILE A 68 5.59 -3.65 -4.38
CA ILE A 68 4.61 -2.70 -4.91
C ILE A 68 3.34 -2.76 -4.07
N LEU A 69 2.97 -1.64 -3.44
CA LEU A 69 1.67 -1.47 -2.79
C LEU A 69 0.68 -0.91 -3.81
N THR A 70 -0.35 -1.68 -4.12
CA THR A 70 -1.31 -1.31 -5.17
C THR A 70 -2.73 -1.80 -4.86
N SER A 71 -3.71 -1.11 -5.39
CA SER A 71 -5.11 -1.53 -5.44
C SER A 71 -5.51 -2.14 -6.80
N GLY A 72 -4.53 -2.32 -7.71
CA GLY A 72 -4.79 -2.77 -9.08
C GLY A 72 -5.35 -1.68 -9.98
N LEU A 73 -4.92 -0.40 -9.75
CA LEU A 73 -5.32 0.80 -10.51
C LEU A 73 -6.80 1.17 -10.31
N GLU A 74 -7.40 0.72 -9.24
CA GLU A 74 -8.77 1.05 -8.86
C GLU A 74 -8.81 1.78 -7.51
N GLU A 75 -9.94 2.36 -7.15
CA GLU A 75 -10.11 3.02 -5.86
C GLU A 75 -9.84 2.04 -4.69
N LYS A 76 -10.32 0.80 -4.83
CA LYS A 76 -10.20 -0.26 -3.81
C LYS A 76 -9.65 -1.55 -4.42
N ALA A 77 -8.85 -2.27 -3.64
CA ALA A 77 -8.21 -3.53 -4.07
C ALA A 77 -9.21 -4.60 -4.55
N ILE A 78 -10.41 -4.65 -3.97
CA ILE A 78 -11.44 -5.60 -4.40
C ILE A 78 -11.98 -5.30 -5.81
N GLN A 79 -11.95 -4.04 -6.24
CA GLN A 79 -12.35 -3.64 -7.59
C GLN A 79 -11.25 -3.96 -8.61
N GLY A 80 -9.98 -3.76 -8.22
CA GLY A 80 -8.80 -4.05 -9.05
C GLY A 80 -8.31 -5.51 -8.97
N ILE A 81 -9.12 -6.44 -8.46
CA ILE A 81 -8.72 -7.81 -8.16
C ILE A 81 -8.16 -8.57 -9.39
N GLU A 82 -8.67 -8.29 -10.59
CA GLU A 82 -8.18 -8.90 -11.83
C GLU A 82 -6.78 -8.40 -12.21
N THR A 83 -6.53 -7.12 -12.05
CA THR A 83 -5.19 -6.52 -12.26
C THR A 83 -4.20 -7.05 -11.24
N LEU A 84 -4.60 -7.11 -9.95
CA LEU A 84 -3.80 -7.69 -8.87
C LEU A 84 -3.42 -9.14 -9.18
N LYS A 85 -4.37 -9.96 -9.64
CA LYS A 85 -4.12 -11.36 -10.04
C LYS A 85 -3.10 -11.46 -11.17
N LYS A 86 -3.23 -10.61 -12.20
CA LYS A 86 -2.30 -10.60 -13.33
C LYS A 86 -0.89 -10.16 -12.91
N LEU A 87 -0.78 -9.11 -12.07
CA LEU A 87 0.50 -8.67 -11.52
C LEU A 87 1.17 -9.77 -10.71
N GLN A 88 0.44 -10.40 -9.80
CA GLN A 88 0.94 -11.50 -8.98
C GLN A 88 1.39 -12.69 -9.84
N LYS A 89 0.59 -13.08 -10.82
CA LYS A 89 0.90 -14.20 -11.72
C LYS A 89 2.17 -13.94 -12.54
N ASN A 90 2.33 -12.72 -13.05
CA ASN A 90 3.42 -12.41 -13.98
C ASN A 90 4.72 -12.06 -13.25
N TYR A 91 4.63 -11.39 -12.09
CA TYR A 91 5.79 -10.76 -11.46
C TYR A 91 5.99 -11.13 -9.98
N GLY A 92 5.05 -11.87 -9.37
CA GLY A 92 5.10 -12.19 -7.94
C GLY A 92 6.31 -13.01 -7.49
N ASN A 93 7.07 -13.62 -8.43
CA ASN A 93 8.33 -14.29 -8.15
C ASN A 93 9.55 -13.34 -8.17
N GLU A 94 9.40 -12.13 -8.69
CA GLU A 94 10.49 -11.17 -8.86
C GLU A 94 10.32 -9.94 -7.98
N ILE A 95 9.07 -9.54 -7.71
CA ILE A 95 8.73 -8.41 -6.86
C ILE A 95 7.49 -8.75 -6.03
N GLN A 96 7.47 -8.39 -4.76
CA GLN A 96 6.32 -8.65 -3.89
C GLN A 96 5.15 -7.72 -4.25
N ILE A 97 3.97 -8.29 -4.42
CA ILE A 97 2.74 -7.53 -4.61
C ILE A 97 1.97 -7.45 -3.28
N LEU A 98 1.78 -6.23 -2.80
CA LEU A 98 1.08 -5.92 -1.56
C LEU A 98 -0.27 -5.27 -1.89
N ALA A 99 -1.36 -6.00 -1.70
CA ALA A 99 -2.69 -5.47 -1.96
C ALA A 99 -3.13 -4.48 -0.87
N GLY A 100 -3.50 -3.26 -1.25
CA GLY A 100 -3.95 -2.22 -0.32
C GLY A 100 -5.08 -1.36 -0.89
N SER A 101 -5.64 -0.53 -0.04
CA SER A 101 -6.85 0.28 -0.23
C SER A 101 -8.15 -0.51 -0.07
N GLY A 102 -8.88 -0.20 0.99
CA GLY A 102 -10.17 -0.81 1.29
C GLY A 102 -10.10 -2.30 1.66
N VAL A 103 -8.91 -2.86 1.91
CA VAL A 103 -8.76 -4.22 2.42
C VAL A 103 -9.24 -4.27 3.88
N ASN A 104 -10.08 -5.24 4.17
CA ASN A 104 -10.71 -5.44 5.48
C ASN A 104 -11.05 -6.92 5.72
N VAL A 105 -11.58 -7.24 6.90
CA VAL A 105 -11.92 -8.61 7.30
C VAL A 105 -12.94 -9.31 6.37
N GLN A 106 -13.79 -8.55 5.67
CA GLN A 106 -14.82 -9.10 4.78
C GLN A 106 -14.28 -9.49 3.40
N ASN A 107 -13.15 -8.89 2.97
CA ASN A 107 -12.64 -9.09 1.61
C ASN A 107 -11.21 -9.64 1.52
N ALA A 108 -10.44 -9.61 2.60
CA ALA A 108 -9.04 -10.03 2.62
C ALA A 108 -8.85 -11.47 2.13
N GLU A 109 -9.61 -12.42 2.68
CA GLU A 109 -9.54 -13.82 2.28
C GLU A 109 -9.82 -14.02 0.79
N LYS A 110 -10.86 -13.35 0.26
CA LYS A 110 -11.21 -13.40 -1.16
C LYS A 110 -10.09 -12.84 -2.03
N ILE A 111 -9.51 -11.68 -1.65
CA ILE A 111 -8.41 -11.07 -2.39
C ILE A 111 -7.22 -12.05 -2.44
N MET A 112 -6.78 -12.55 -1.29
CA MET A 112 -5.62 -13.44 -1.20
C MET A 112 -5.83 -14.74 -1.97
N LYS A 113 -6.93 -15.44 -1.74
CA LYS A 113 -7.22 -16.73 -2.42
C LYS A 113 -7.39 -16.59 -3.93
N TYR A 114 -8.03 -15.50 -4.38
CA TYR A 114 -8.28 -15.31 -5.79
C TYR A 114 -7.04 -14.88 -6.58
N THR A 115 -6.21 -14.04 -5.97
CA THR A 115 -5.03 -13.44 -6.63
C THR A 115 -3.76 -14.25 -6.44
N GLY A 116 -3.65 -15.02 -5.35
CA GLY A 116 -2.43 -15.67 -4.90
C GLY A 116 -1.47 -14.72 -4.16
N ILE A 117 -1.89 -13.47 -3.89
CA ILE A 117 -1.11 -12.52 -3.10
C ILE A 117 -1.07 -12.99 -1.65
N THR A 118 0.12 -12.96 -1.05
CA THR A 118 0.35 -13.40 0.34
C THR A 118 0.45 -12.25 1.34
N GLN A 119 0.43 -11.01 0.86
CA GLN A 119 0.58 -9.82 1.69
C GLN A 119 -0.55 -8.82 1.43
N ILE A 120 -1.08 -8.25 2.50
CA ILE A 120 -2.12 -7.24 2.44
C ILE A 120 -1.79 -6.06 3.34
N HIS A 121 -2.31 -4.88 2.97
CA HIS A 121 -2.23 -3.65 3.75
C HIS A 121 -3.63 -3.17 4.09
N SER A 122 -3.88 -2.92 5.39
CA SER A 122 -5.14 -2.37 5.88
C SER A 122 -4.89 -1.35 6.98
N SER A 123 -5.69 -0.31 7.02
CA SER A 123 -5.69 0.65 8.15
C SER A 123 -6.33 0.09 9.41
N CYS A 124 -7.14 -0.97 9.29
CA CYS A 124 -7.91 -1.57 10.40
C CYS A 124 -8.65 -0.52 11.23
N LYS A 125 -9.16 0.54 10.58
CA LYS A 125 -9.70 1.70 11.26
C LYS A 125 -11.16 1.52 11.68
N THR A 126 -11.49 2.15 12.80
CA THR A 126 -12.84 2.43 13.25
C THR A 126 -13.02 3.92 13.48
N TRP A 127 -14.26 4.36 13.62
CA TRP A 127 -14.58 5.76 13.89
C TRP A 127 -14.92 5.93 15.36
N LEU A 128 -14.23 6.87 16.00
CA LEU A 128 -14.47 7.27 17.39
C LEU A 128 -15.01 8.70 17.42
N LYS A 129 -15.62 9.08 18.54
CA LYS A 129 -16.13 10.43 18.75
C LYS A 129 -15.23 11.16 19.75
N ASP A 130 -14.93 12.41 19.43
CA ASP A 130 -14.23 13.33 20.31
C ASP A 130 -14.90 14.70 20.22
N GLU A 131 -15.60 15.11 21.27
CA GLU A 131 -16.31 16.39 21.34
C GLU A 131 -15.37 17.60 21.39
N THR A 132 -14.06 17.37 21.58
CA THR A 132 -13.06 18.45 21.60
C THR A 132 -12.61 18.87 20.20
N THR A 133 -12.91 18.08 19.15
CA THR A 133 -12.55 18.38 17.76
C THR A 133 -13.30 19.56 17.15
N THR A 134 -14.45 19.92 17.74
CA THR A 134 -15.26 21.03 17.26
C THR A 134 -15.76 21.84 18.45
N LYS A 135 -15.38 23.12 18.53
CA LYS A 135 -15.80 24.02 19.60
C LYS A 135 -15.88 25.48 19.10
N ASN A 136 -16.89 26.21 19.56
CA ASN A 136 -17.21 27.57 19.11
C ASN A 136 -17.45 27.59 17.58
N HIS A 137 -16.64 28.32 16.82
CA HIS A 137 -16.69 28.40 15.36
C HIS A 137 -15.51 27.66 14.68
N VAL A 138 -14.78 26.82 15.43
CA VAL A 138 -13.61 26.09 14.92
C VAL A 138 -13.92 24.59 14.90
N SER A 139 -13.61 23.95 13.78
CA SER A 139 -13.66 22.51 13.63
C SER A 139 -12.36 21.97 13.06
N TYR A 140 -11.81 20.94 13.69
CA TYR A 140 -10.68 20.15 13.19
C TYR A 140 -11.13 18.80 12.59
N ALA A 141 -12.46 18.61 12.47
CA ALA A 141 -12.99 17.42 11.79
C ALA A 141 -12.60 17.45 10.31
N TYR A 142 -12.21 16.32 9.77
CA TYR A 142 -11.86 16.14 8.36
C TYR A 142 -12.90 15.29 7.60
N THR A 143 -14.03 15.05 8.28
CA THR A 143 -15.20 14.36 7.71
C THR A 143 -16.46 15.18 7.95
N ASP A 144 -17.57 14.75 7.36
CA ASP A 144 -18.89 15.38 7.57
C ASP A 144 -19.38 15.22 9.03
N ASP A 145 -18.93 14.19 9.74
CA ASP A 145 -19.14 14.07 11.19
C ASP A 145 -18.13 14.98 11.93
N LYS A 146 -18.65 16.08 12.47
CA LYS A 146 -17.85 17.10 13.17
C LYS A 146 -17.10 16.58 14.40
N TYR A 147 -17.45 15.43 14.92
CA TYR A 147 -16.87 14.82 16.12
C TYR A 147 -16.19 13.49 15.80
N GLY A 148 -16.22 13.05 14.56
CA GLY A 148 -15.64 11.80 14.14
C GLY A 148 -14.13 11.92 13.84
N TYR A 149 -13.37 10.98 14.35
CA TYR A 149 -11.99 10.73 13.95
C TYR A 149 -11.73 9.24 13.79
N ASP A 150 -10.80 8.87 12.95
CA ASP A 150 -10.44 7.47 12.78
C ASP A 150 -9.32 7.06 13.74
N ALA A 151 -9.39 5.82 14.21
CA ALA A 151 -8.37 5.19 15.03
C ALA A 151 -8.21 3.73 14.63
N VAL A 152 -7.04 3.17 14.87
CA VAL A 152 -6.80 1.74 14.67
C VAL A 152 -7.57 0.94 15.73
N ASP A 153 -8.37 -0.04 15.29
CA ASP A 153 -9.08 -0.96 16.18
C ASP A 153 -8.29 -2.28 16.32
N SER A 154 -7.80 -2.54 17.52
CA SER A 154 -7.02 -3.74 17.83
C SER A 154 -7.80 -5.05 17.61
N LYS A 155 -9.14 -5.05 17.72
CA LYS A 155 -9.97 -6.22 17.46
C LYS A 155 -10.01 -6.52 15.96
N ILE A 156 -10.17 -5.47 15.12
CA ILE A 156 -10.11 -5.59 13.67
C ILE A 156 -8.72 -6.09 13.23
N VAL A 157 -7.65 -5.56 13.83
CA VAL A 157 -6.29 -6.06 13.56
C VAL A 157 -6.16 -7.53 13.89
N ALA A 158 -6.61 -7.96 15.08
CA ALA A 158 -6.52 -9.35 15.51
C ALA A 158 -7.37 -10.29 14.63
N GLU A 159 -8.55 -9.87 14.20
CA GLU A 159 -9.40 -10.64 13.30
C GLU A 159 -8.77 -10.77 11.91
N LEU A 160 -8.28 -9.66 11.35
CA LEU A 160 -7.61 -9.67 10.05
C LEU A 160 -6.34 -10.53 10.07
N ALA A 161 -5.54 -10.45 11.14
CA ALA A 161 -4.36 -11.27 11.32
C ALA A 161 -4.69 -12.77 11.32
N LYS A 162 -5.78 -13.18 11.99
CA LYS A 162 -6.24 -14.58 11.97
C LYS A 162 -6.60 -15.06 10.56
N ILE A 163 -7.27 -14.20 9.78
CA ILE A 163 -7.61 -14.51 8.39
C ILE A 163 -6.34 -14.71 7.56
N VAL A 164 -5.39 -13.77 7.66
CA VAL A 164 -4.15 -13.82 6.87
C VAL A 164 -3.27 -15.01 7.20
N HIS A 165 -3.15 -15.37 8.48
CA HIS A 165 -2.31 -16.49 8.93
C HIS A 165 -3.02 -17.86 8.85
N GLY A 166 -4.32 -17.88 8.61
CA GLY A 166 -5.12 -19.08 8.48
C GLY A 166 -5.33 -19.58 7.05
N ILE A 167 -4.78 -18.84 6.05
CA ILE A 167 -4.92 -19.16 4.61
C ILE A 167 -3.75 -20.01 4.12
#